data_257f7ff00b948c3e0134392a8c7c3303
#
_entry.id   257f7ff00b948c3e0134392a8c7c3303
#
_cell.length_a   1.000
_cell.length_b   1.000
_cell.length_c   1.000
_cell.angle_alpha   90.00
_cell.angle_beta   90.00
_cell.angle_gamma   90.00
#
_symmetry.space_group_name_H-M   'P 1'
#
loop_
_entity.id
_entity.type
_entity.pdbx_description
1 polymer ?
#
loop_
_entity_poly.entity_id
_entity_poly.type
_entity_poly.pdbx_seq_one_letter_code
_entity_poly.pdbx_strand_id
1 'polypeptide(L)'
;IKTNGLYDKIMSSLKAEGIEVVELGGVESNPKLSLVKSGIELVRKEKVEMILAVGGGSVIDSSKAIACGYYADFDPWLFNIHEKNPTKALPIGVILTISAAGSELSNSCVITNEETKVKSGFNNDIVRPLFSIMDPTLTFSVSKFQTGCGIVDIMMHTLERYLVDEGRNELQLSFCEGLLHSVMEAGKVVINNPSDYEGRATLMLASSFSHNGLTGIGSKMYFTVHKIEHEISGMFDYVAHGAG
;
A
#
# COMPACT_ATOMS: atom_id res chain seq x y z
N ILE A 1 -4.51 -8.08 13.59
CA ILE A 1 -4.80 -6.92 14.45
C ILE A 1 -5.69 -7.30 15.65
N LYS A 2 -6.59 -8.30 15.54
CA LYS A 2 -7.45 -8.76 16.65
C LYS A 2 -6.66 -9.47 17.75
N THR A 3 -5.59 -10.16 17.40
CA THR A 3 -4.76 -10.95 18.34
C THR A 3 -3.76 -10.13 19.14
N ASN A 4 -3.41 -8.92 18.70
CA ASN A 4 -2.44 -8.05 19.37
C ASN A 4 -3.08 -6.83 20.08
N GLY A 5 -4.43 -6.81 20.20
CA GLY A 5 -5.17 -5.76 20.90
C GLY A 5 -5.34 -4.44 20.13
N LEU A 6 -4.73 -4.30 18.93
CA LEU A 6 -4.86 -3.08 18.12
C LEU A 6 -6.32 -2.83 17.73
N TYR A 7 -7.05 -3.89 17.36
CA TYR A 7 -8.47 -3.80 17.01
C TYR A 7 -9.30 -3.19 18.15
N ASP A 8 -9.16 -3.71 19.36
CA ASP A 8 -9.94 -3.24 20.52
C ASP A 8 -9.60 -1.80 20.88
N LYS A 9 -8.32 -1.40 20.75
CA LYS A 9 -7.87 -0.03 20.96
C LYS A 9 -8.52 0.93 19.97
N ILE A 10 -8.54 0.58 18.67
CA ILE A 10 -9.14 1.39 17.62
C ILE A 10 -10.65 1.51 17.85
N MET A 11 -11.35 0.39 18.05
CA MET A 11 -12.79 0.37 18.24
C MET A 11 -13.22 1.16 19.47
N SER A 12 -12.46 1.07 20.56
CA SER A 12 -12.72 1.83 21.79
C SER A 12 -12.55 3.34 21.57
N SER A 13 -11.49 3.74 20.84
CA SER A 13 -11.23 5.15 20.52
C SER A 13 -12.33 5.74 19.63
N LEU A 14 -12.73 5.03 18.56
CA LEU A 14 -13.78 5.50 17.67
C LEU A 14 -15.14 5.60 18.37
N LYS A 15 -15.46 4.61 19.20
CA LYS A 15 -16.69 4.61 20.02
C LYS A 15 -16.72 5.76 21.03
N ALA A 16 -15.60 6.11 21.63
CA ALA A 16 -15.52 7.22 22.59
C ALA A 16 -15.86 8.57 21.93
N GLU A 17 -15.57 8.71 20.64
CA GLU A 17 -15.90 9.88 19.83
C GLU A 17 -17.29 9.79 19.16
N GLY A 18 -18.08 8.76 19.47
CA GLY A 18 -19.42 8.58 18.90
C GLY A 18 -19.43 8.18 17.41
N ILE A 19 -18.33 7.65 16.90
CA ILE A 19 -18.21 7.23 15.51
C ILE A 19 -18.80 5.83 15.35
N GLU A 20 -19.80 5.69 14.46
CA GLU A 20 -20.34 4.40 14.07
C GLU A 20 -19.38 3.68 13.11
N VAL A 21 -19.14 2.39 13.34
CA VAL A 21 -18.18 1.61 12.58
C VAL A 21 -18.84 0.43 11.90
N VAL A 22 -18.59 0.31 10.59
CA VAL A 22 -18.94 -0.87 9.79
C VAL A 22 -17.64 -1.59 9.44
N GLU A 23 -17.52 -2.87 9.75
CA GLU A 23 -16.30 -3.65 9.55
C GLU A 23 -16.34 -4.43 8.24
N LEU A 24 -15.27 -4.35 7.44
CA LEU A 24 -14.97 -5.24 6.33
C LEU A 24 -13.63 -5.92 6.59
N GLY A 25 -13.65 -7.24 6.74
CA GLY A 25 -12.46 -8.08 6.88
C GLY A 25 -12.23 -8.98 5.68
N GLY A 26 -11.23 -9.88 5.77
CA GLY A 26 -10.97 -10.88 4.74
C GLY A 26 -10.07 -10.43 3.60
N VAL A 27 -9.38 -9.30 3.75
CA VAL A 27 -8.35 -8.89 2.77
C VAL A 27 -7.19 -9.87 2.81
N GLU A 28 -6.85 -10.41 1.65
CA GLU A 28 -5.70 -11.31 1.42
C GLU A 28 -4.55 -10.57 0.76
N SER A 29 -3.38 -11.23 0.69
CA SER A 29 -2.28 -10.77 -0.18
C SER A 29 -2.75 -10.76 -1.63
N ASN A 30 -2.19 -9.88 -2.47
CA ASN A 30 -2.69 -9.64 -3.84
C ASN A 30 -4.20 -9.33 -3.83
N PRO A 31 -4.60 -8.12 -3.41
CA PRO A 31 -5.97 -7.79 -3.04
C PRO A 31 -6.95 -8.07 -4.17
N LYS A 32 -8.08 -8.69 -3.83
CA LYS A 32 -9.03 -9.30 -4.79
C LYS A 32 -10.13 -8.34 -5.21
N LEU A 33 -10.46 -8.38 -6.50
CA LEU A 33 -11.55 -7.58 -7.07
C LEU A 33 -12.92 -7.96 -6.48
N SER A 34 -13.16 -9.24 -6.20
CA SER A 34 -14.40 -9.69 -5.58
C SER A 34 -14.64 -9.06 -4.21
N LEU A 35 -13.59 -8.94 -3.37
CA LEU A 35 -13.68 -8.25 -2.09
C LEU A 35 -13.95 -6.75 -2.29
N VAL A 36 -13.30 -6.12 -3.26
CA VAL A 36 -13.54 -4.70 -3.59
C VAL A 36 -15.00 -4.48 -3.97
N LYS A 37 -15.58 -5.32 -4.82
CA LYS A 37 -16.99 -5.24 -5.21
C LYS A 37 -17.93 -5.38 -4.01
N SER A 38 -17.70 -6.38 -3.15
CA SER A 38 -18.47 -6.56 -1.90
C SER A 38 -18.32 -5.36 -0.96
N GLY A 39 -17.13 -4.79 -0.88
CA GLY A 39 -16.86 -3.57 -0.10
C GLY A 39 -17.63 -2.35 -0.63
N ILE A 40 -17.69 -2.18 -1.94
CA ILE A 40 -18.47 -1.09 -2.58
C ILE A 40 -19.97 -1.22 -2.24
N GLU A 41 -20.51 -2.43 -2.30
CA GLU A 41 -21.91 -2.67 -1.91
C GLU A 41 -22.14 -2.31 -0.44
N LEU A 42 -21.23 -2.73 0.44
CA LEU A 42 -21.31 -2.45 1.87
C LEU A 42 -21.28 -0.95 2.16
N VAL A 43 -20.28 -0.20 1.63
CA VAL A 43 -20.17 1.24 1.90
C VAL A 43 -21.35 2.04 1.33
N ARG A 44 -21.96 1.57 0.23
CA ARG A 44 -23.17 2.17 -0.33
C ARG A 44 -24.40 1.93 0.53
N LYS A 45 -24.60 0.67 0.96
CA LYS A 45 -25.72 0.26 1.81
C LYS A 45 -25.72 0.99 3.14
N GLU A 46 -24.56 1.06 3.79
CA GLU A 46 -24.39 1.66 5.11
C GLU A 46 -24.10 3.17 5.06
N LYS A 47 -24.02 3.76 3.86
CA LYS A 47 -23.74 5.19 3.62
C LYS A 47 -22.48 5.68 4.33
N VAL A 48 -21.41 4.91 4.21
CA VAL A 48 -20.13 5.21 4.86
C VAL A 48 -19.57 6.53 4.33
N GLU A 49 -19.08 7.39 5.23
CA GLU A 49 -18.54 8.71 4.89
C GLU A 49 -17.02 8.71 4.78
N MET A 50 -16.33 7.75 5.40
CA MET A 50 -14.88 7.63 5.41
C MET A 50 -14.45 6.16 5.55
N ILE A 51 -13.31 5.79 4.94
CA ILE A 51 -12.72 4.47 5.10
C ILE A 51 -11.45 4.58 5.94
N LEU A 52 -11.33 3.77 7.01
CA LEU A 52 -10.11 3.61 7.79
C LEU A 52 -9.47 2.26 7.45
N ALA A 53 -8.38 2.30 6.68
CA ALA A 53 -7.59 1.12 6.32
C ALA A 53 -6.63 0.76 7.46
N VAL A 54 -6.81 -0.39 8.09
CA VAL A 54 -5.93 -0.87 9.17
C VAL A 54 -5.18 -2.11 8.69
N GLY A 55 -3.97 -1.93 8.17
CA GLY A 55 -3.22 -3.02 7.56
C GLY A 55 -2.00 -2.59 6.77
N GLY A 56 -1.59 -3.43 5.85
CA GLY A 56 -0.55 -3.16 4.86
C GLY A 56 -1.12 -2.76 3.50
N GLY A 57 -0.27 -2.77 2.46
CA GLY A 57 -0.60 -2.34 1.10
C GLY A 57 -1.88 -2.95 0.54
N SER A 58 -2.10 -4.27 0.71
CA SER A 58 -3.32 -4.94 0.22
C SER A 58 -4.60 -4.36 0.83
N VAL A 59 -4.60 -4.04 2.13
CA VAL A 59 -5.76 -3.43 2.80
C VAL A 59 -5.95 -2.00 2.32
N ILE A 60 -4.87 -1.25 2.17
CA ILE A 60 -4.91 0.14 1.73
C ILE A 60 -5.39 0.22 0.27
N ASP A 61 -4.89 -0.62 -0.61
CA ASP A 61 -5.28 -0.63 -2.03
C ASP A 61 -6.74 -1.09 -2.21
N SER A 62 -7.18 -2.12 -1.46
CA SER A 62 -8.62 -2.47 -1.41
C SER A 62 -9.47 -1.28 -0.97
N SER A 63 -9.02 -0.54 0.06
CA SER A 63 -9.72 0.64 0.56
C SER A 63 -9.78 1.77 -0.47
N LYS A 64 -8.70 2.00 -1.23
CA LYS A 64 -8.64 2.96 -2.34
C LYS A 64 -9.61 2.59 -3.46
N ALA A 65 -9.61 1.32 -3.87
CA ALA A 65 -10.52 0.82 -4.90
C ALA A 65 -12.00 0.92 -4.47
N ILE A 66 -12.31 0.60 -3.20
CA ILE A 66 -13.65 0.76 -2.63
C ILE A 66 -14.06 2.23 -2.59
N ALA A 67 -13.15 3.11 -2.16
CA ALA A 67 -13.42 4.54 -2.03
C ALA A 67 -13.80 5.21 -3.36
N CYS A 68 -13.07 4.92 -4.44
CA CYS A 68 -13.43 5.46 -5.77
C CYS A 68 -14.59 4.67 -6.40
N GLY A 69 -14.67 3.36 -6.17
CA GLY A 69 -15.76 2.52 -6.63
C GLY A 69 -17.12 2.90 -6.04
N TYR A 70 -17.17 3.52 -4.86
CA TYR A 70 -18.40 4.07 -4.27
C TYR A 70 -19.17 4.97 -5.24
N TYR A 71 -18.45 5.81 -6.02
CA TYR A 71 -19.03 6.76 -6.95
C TYR A 71 -19.17 6.24 -8.39
N ALA A 72 -18.65 5.04 -8.69
CA ALA A 72 -18.71 4.44 -10.02
C ALA A 72 -20.07 3.76 -10.26
N ASP A 73 -20.69 4.01 -11.41
CA ASP A 73 -21.90 3.32 -11.89
C ASP A 73 -21.57 2.18 -12.87
N PHE A 74 -20.30 1.81 -12.95
CA PHE A 74 -19.73 0.77 -13.81
C PHE A 74 -18.81 -0.15 -13.01
N ASP A 75 -18.27 -1.21 -13.65
CA ASP A 75 -17.33 -2.13 -13.00
C ASP A 75 -16.06 -1.39 -12.55
N PRO A 76 -15.70 -1.38 -11.24
CA PRO A 76 -14.52 -0.70 -10.73
C PRO A 76 -13.20 -1.21 -11.33
N TRP A 77 -13.18 -2.42 -11.90
CA TRP A 77 -12.02 -2.96 -12.62
C TRP A 77 -11.57 -2.08 -13.79
N LEU A 78 -12.49 -1.32 -14.39
CA LEU A 78 -12.20 -0.41 -15.51
C LEU A 78 -11.19 0.70 -15.14
N PHE A 79 -11.03 1.02 -13.86
CA PHE A 79 -9.95 1.89 -13.38
C PHE A 79 -8.58 1.22 -13.55
N ASN A 80 -8.47 -0.05 -13.18
CA ASN A 80 -7.21 -0.80 -13.18
C ASN A 80 -6.71 -1.15 -14.58
N ILE A 81 -7.61 -1.26 -15.56
CA ILE A 81 -7.25 -1.47 -16.98
C ILE A 81 -7.25 -0.18 -17.80
N HIS A 82 -7.30 0.99 -17.12
CA HIS A 82 -7.20 2.33 -17.71
C HIS A 82 -8.31 2.69 -18.73
N GLU A 83 -9.46 2.02 -18.71
CA GLU A 83 -10.63 2.38 -19.52
C GLU A 83 -11.46 3.52 -18.90
N LYS A 84 -11.34 3.70 -17.60
CA LYS A 84 -11.97 4.80 -16.83
C LYS A 84 -10.97 5.40 -15.86
N ASN A 85 -11.19 6.67 -15.49
CA ASN A 85 -10.43 7.35 -14.46
C ASN A 85 -11.35 7.73 -13.29
N PRO A 86 -10.93 7.50 -12.03
CA PRO A 86 -11.71 7.94 -10.89
C PRO A 86 -11.72 9.48 -10.81
N THR A 87 -12.89 10.07 -10.56
CA THR A 87 -13.09 11.53 -10.41
C THR A 87 -13.48 11.92 -9.00
N LYS A 88 -13.90 10.94 -8.18
CA LYS A 88 -14.26 11.10 -6.77
C LYS A 88 -13.88 9.85 -6.01
N ALA A 89 -13.54 10.03 -4.73
CA ALA A 89 -13.32 8.95 -3.79
C ALA A 89 -13.86 9.34 -2.40
N LEU A 90 -14.24 8.37 -1.59
CA LEU A 90 -14.45 8.60 -0.16
C LEU A 90 -13.11 8.96 0.49
N PRO A 91 -13.10 9.80 1.56
CA PRO A 91 -11.91 10.04 2.35
C PRO A 91 -11.31 8.73 2.88
N ILE A 92 -9.97 8.64 2.89
CA ILE A 92 -9.25 7.45 3.36
C ILE A 92 -8.28 7.87 4.47
N GLY A 93 -8.35 7.20 5.62
CA GLY A 93 -7.32 7.24 6.65
C GLY A 93 -6.60 5.88 6.71
N VAL A 94 -5.37 5.86 7.19
CA VAL A 94 -4.57 4.63 7.30
C VAL A 94 -4.01 4.48 8.71
N ILE A 95 -4.00 3.25 9.22
CA ILE A 95 -3.14 2.80 10.33
C ILE A 95 -2.25 1.71 9.77
N LEU A 96 -0.97 2.03 9.57
CA LEU A 96 -0.02 1.15 8.89
C LEU A 96 0.49 0.05 9.84
N THR A 97 0.48 -1.20 9.37
CA THR A 97 0.95 -2.36 10.17
C THR A 97 2.09 -3.15 9.53
N ILE A 98 2.53 -2.77 8.32
CA ILE A 98 3.69 -3.34 7.64
C ILE A 98 4.32 -2.31 6.72
N SER A 99 5.64 -2.19 6.73
CA SER A 99 6.42 -1.31 5.86
C SER A 99 6.85 -2.08 4.61
N ALA A 100 6.35 -1.69 3.44
CA ALA A 100 6.67 -2.29 2.14
C ALA A 100 6.33 -1.33 0.99
N ALA A 101 5.10 -1.44 0.46
CA ALA A 101 4.64 -0.79 -0.77
C ALA A 101 4.48 0.74 -0.71
N GLY A 102 4.54 1.38 0.46
CA GLY A 102 4.35 2.83 0.57
C GLY A 102 2.94 3.32 0.19
N SER A 103 1.95 2.40 0.19
CA SER A 103 0.58 2.71 -0.25
C SER A 103 -0.10 3.77 0.61
N GLU A 104 0.31 3.90 1.87
CA GLU A 104 -0.20 4.88 2.85
C GLU A 104 0.05 6.34 2.46
N LEU A 105 1.02 6.62 1.60
CA LEU A 105 1.31 7.96 1.07
C LEU A 105 1.32 8.01 -0.47
N SER A 106 1.03 6.91 -1.16
CA SER A 106 1.02 6.86 -2.62
C SER A 106 -0.36 7.14 -3.22
N ASN A 107 -0.37 7.50 -4.49
CA ASN A 107 -1.58 7.62 -5.32
C ASN A 107 -1.85 6.36 -6.15
N SER A 108 -1.11 5.29 -5.91
CA SER A 108 -1.25 4.00 -6.59
C SER A 108 -2.30 3.13 -5.92
N CYS A 109 -3.01 2.33 -6.73
CA CYS A 109 -3.98 1.35 -6.28
C CYS A 109 -3.90 0.12 -7.18
N VAL A 110 -3.43 -1.00 -6.64
CA VAL A 110 -3.21 -2.25 -7.38
C VAL A 110 -4.18 -3.31 -6.89
N ILE A 111 -4.96 -3.90 -7.80
CA ILE A 111 -5.96 -4.94 -7.52
C ILE A 111 -5.71 -6.13 -8.44
N THR A 112 -6.02 -7.32 -7.97
CA THR A 112 -6.00 -8.56 -8.75
C THR A 112 -7.43 -8.96 -9.13
N ASN A 113 -7.65 -9.12 -10.43
CA ASN A 113 -8.85 -9.79 -10.92
C ASN A 113 -8.59 -11.29 -10.93
N GLU A 114 -9.16 -12.00 -9.98
CA GLU A 114 -8.95 -13.43 -9.77
C GLU A 114 -9.55 -14.31 -10.87
N GLU A 115 -10.55 -13.80 -11.62
CA GLU A 115 -11.15 -14.52 -12.74
C GLU A 115 -10.23 -14.55 -13.95
N THR A 116 -9.61 -13.40 -14.26
CA THR A 116 -8.71 -13.26 -15.41
C THR A 116 -7.24 -13.51 -15.05
N LYS A 117 -6.91 -13.61 -13.75
CA LYS A 117 -5.56 -13.71 -13.20
C LYS A 117 -4.66 -12.54 -13.58
N VAL A 118 -5.25 -11.38 -13.75
CA VAL A 118 -4.54 -10.14 -14.07
C VAL A 118 -4.43 -9.29 -12.81
N LYS A 119 -3.21 -8.90 -12.43
CA LYS A 119 -2.92 -7.91 -11.39
C LYS A 119 -2.52 -6.61 -12.07
N SER A 120 -3.26 -5.55 -11.83
CA SER A 120 -3.04 -4.26 -12.48
C SER A 120 -3.37 -3.11 -11.54
N GLY A 121 -2.76 -1.95 -11.79
CA GLY A 121 -2.94 -0.76 -10.96
C GLY A 121 -3.20 0.50 -11.77
N PHE A 122 -3.79 1.48 -11.09
CA PHE A 122 -3.90 2.85 -11.59
C PHE A 122 -3.28 3.83 -10.60
N ASN A 123 -2.96 5.03 -11.09
CA ASN A 123 -2.46 6.13 -10.26
C ASN A 123 -3.40 7.33 -10.39
N ASN A 124 -3.87 7.84 -9.25
CA ASN A 124 -4.67 9.06 -9.21
C ASN A 124 -4.59 9.69 -7.82
N ASP A 125 -4.29 10.99 -7.73
CA ASP A 125 -4.12 11.66 -6.44
C ASP A 125 -5.39 11.69 -5.57
N ILE A 126 -6.56 11.48 -6.18
CA ILE A 126 -7.83 11.43 -5.47
C ILE A 126 -7.94 10.26 -4.46
N VAL A 127 -7.17 9.19 -4.67
CA VAL A 127 -7.14 8.02 -3.77
C VAL A 127 -6.00 8.08 -2.75
N ARG A 128 -5.23 9.18 -2.73
CA ARG A 128 -4.19 9.38 -1.74
C ARG A 128 -4.81 9.52 -0.36
N PRO A 129 -4.37 8.75 0.67
CA PRO A 129 -4.91 8.88 2.01
C PRO A 129 -4.77 10.30 2.57
N LEU A 130 -5.77 10.76 3.31
CA LEU A 130 -5.75 12.07 3.95
C LEU A 130 -4.77 12.13 5.13
N PHE A 131 -4.63 11.01 5.84
CA PHE A 131 -3.66 10.85 6.92
C PHE A 131 -3.23 9.40 7.04
N SER A 132 -2.04 9.19 7.64
CA SER A 132 -1.51 7.88 7.95
C SER A 132 -0.91 7.87 9.35
N ILE A 133 -1.43 7.00 10.23
CA ILE A 133 -0.86 6.75 11.54
C ILE A 133 0.22 5.69 11.35
N MET A 134 1.45 6.09 11.65
CA MET A 134 2.66 5.33 11.39
C MET A 134 3.39 5.07 12.73
N ASP A 135 2.99 4.02 13.44
CA ASP A 135 3.61 3.58 14.69
C ASP A 135 4.50 2.36 14.38
N PRO A 136 5.84 2.48 14.47
CA PRO A 136 6.77 1.38 14.19
C PRO A 136 6.52 0.13 15.02
N THR A 137 5.98 0.26 16.23
CA THR A 137 5.69 -0.87 17.13
C THR A 137 4.64 -1.82 16.55
N LEU A 138 3.75 -1.33 15.69
CA LEU A 138 2.74 -2.15 15.02
C LEU A 138 3.34 -3.14 14.02
N THR A 139 4.61 -2.94 13.63
CA THR A 139 5.33 -3.82 12.69
C THR A 139 6.18 -4.88 13.39
N PHE A 140 6.31 -4.87 14.71
CA PHE A 140 7.17 -5.81 15.46
C PHE A 140 6.77 -7.28 15.30
N SER A 141 5.50 -7.55 15.07
CA SER A 141 4.96 -8.89 14.85
C SER A 141 5.07 -9.40 13.41
N VAL A 142 5.55 -8.57 12.49
CA VAL A 142 5.74 -8.97 11.08
C VAL A 142 6.84 -10.02 10.99
N SER A 143 6.57 -11.12 10.28
CA SER A 143 7.52 -12.21 10.14
C SER A 143 8.81 -11.77 9.44
N LYS A 144 9.91 -12.49 9.69
CA LYS A 144 11.21 -12.23 9.06
C LYS A 144 11.11 -12.27 7.53
N PHE A 145 10.35 -13.23 6.99
CA PHE A 145 10.10 -13.33 5.55
C PHE A 145 9.37 -12.09 5.00
N GLN A 146 8.26 -11.70 5.61
CA GLN A 146 7.50 -10.52 5.17
C GLN A 146 8.28 -9.22 5.37
N THR A 147 9.10 -9.13 6.41
CA THR A 147 10.03 -8.00 6.60
C THR A 147 11.04 -7.94 5.46
N GLY A 148 11.62 -9.08 5.06
CA GLY A 148 12.53 -9.17 3.91
C GLY A 148 11.86 -8.75 2.60
N CYS A 149 10.65 -9.25 2.34
CA CYS A 149 9.85 -8.83 1.18
C CYS A 149 9.61 -7.31 1.17
N GLY A 150 9.26 -6.72 2.34
CA GLY A 150 9.06 -5.27 2.45
C GLY A 150 10.34 -4.48 2.16
N ILE A 151 11.49 -4.92 2.67
CA ILE A 151 12.79 -4.28 2.42
C ILE A 151 13.11 -4.29 0.92
N VAL A 152 12.93 -5.43 0.25
CA VAL A 152 13.18 -5.56 -1.20
C VAL A 152 12.23 -4.67 -1.98
N ASP A 153 10.96 -4.63 -1.64
CA ASP A 153 9.94 -3.81 -2.28
C ASP A 153 10.27 -2.30 -2.19
N ILE A 154 10.66 -1.80 -1.00
CA ILE A 154 11.15 -0.43 -0.82
C ILE A 154 12.35 -0.12 -1.70
N MET A 155 13.32 -1.05 -1.76
CA MET A 155 14.50 -0.90 -2.59
C MET A 155 14.15 -0.89 -4.08
N MET A 156 13.29 -1.78 -4.53
CA MET A 156 12.90 -1.86 -5.95
C MET A 156 12.11 -0.64 -6.40
N HIS A 157 11.18 -0.11 -5.60
CA HIS A 157 10.52 1.15 -5.88
C HIS A 157 11.53 2.30 -6.12
N THR A 158 12.60 2.33 -5.33
CA THR A 158 13.65 3.34 -5.44
C THR A 158 14.56 3.08 -6.63
N LEU A 159 14.99 1.83 -6.84
CA LEU A 159 15.91 1.45 -7.92
C LEU A 159 15.29 1.66 -9.31
N GLU A 160 14.02 1.33 -9.50
CA GLU A 160 13.34 1.55 -10.80
C GLU A 160 13.21 3.03 -11.18
N ARG A 161 13.29 3.93 -10.19
CA ARG A 161 13.36 5.39 -10.41
C ARG A 161 14.79 5.90 -10.51
N TYR A 162 15.73 5.28 -9.81
CA TYR A 162 17.16 5.63 -9.85
C TYR A 162 17.81 5.24 -11.18
N LEU A 163 17.47 4.07 -11.74
CA LEU A 163 18.09 3.51 -12.95
C LEU A 163 17.48 4.04 -14.26
N VAL A 164 16.64 5.07 -14.22
CA VAL A 164 16.08 5.70 -15.43
C VAL A 164 17.09 6.67 -16.04
N ASP A 165 17.25 6.65 -17.36
CA ASP A 165 18.20 7.52 -18.09
C ASP A 165 17.66 8.92 -18.38
N GLU A 166 16.32 9.10 -18.41
CA GLU A 166 15.69 10.36 -18.79
C GLU A 166 15.23 11.18 -17.57
N GLY A 167 15.56 12.46 -17.55
CA GLY A 167 15.12 13.40 -16.52
C GLY A 167 15.89 13.31 -15.20
N ARG A 168 17.06 12.66 -15.20
CA ARG A 168 17.92 12.52 -14.01
C ARG A 168 18.41 13.88 -13.50
N ASN A 169 18.45 14.06 -12.20
CA ASN A 169 19.10 15.19 -11.55
C ASN A 169 19.83 14.73 -10.29
N GLU A 170 20.93 15.43 -9.96
CA GLU A 170 21.84 15.06 -8.86
C GLU A 170 21.14 15.01 -7.50
N LEU A 171 20.19 15.91 -7.25
CA LEU A 171 19.46 15.92 -5.98
C LEU A 171 18.57 14.69 -5.82
N GLN A 172 17.84 14.33 -6.88
CA GLN A 172 16.98 13.13 -6.89
C GLN A 172 17.81 11.86 -6.75
N LEU A 173 18.95 11.77 -7.45
CA LEU A 173 19.87 10.63 -7.35
C LEU A 173 20.45 10.49 -5.94
N SER A 174 20.96 11.57 -5.35
CA SER A 174 21.48 11.58 -3.98
C SER A 174 20.42 11.20 -2.95
N PHE A 175 19.16 11.61 -3.16
CA PHE A 175 18.05 11.20 -2.31
C PHE A 175 17.78 9.68 -2.41
N CYS A 176 17.78 9.14 -3.61
CA CYS A 176 17.60 7.70 -3.83
C CYS A 176 18.74 6.88 -3.19
N GLU A 177 19.99 7.31 -3.35
CA GLU A 177 21.17 6.66 -2.77
C GLU A 177 21.11 6.66 -1.23
N GLY A 178 20.78 7.82 -0.64
CA GLY A 178 20.60 7.95 0.81
C GLY A 178 19.49 7.04 1.35
N LEU A 179 18.37 6.95 0.63
CA LEU A 179 17.25 6.08 0.99
C LEU A 179 17.65 4.61 0.90
N LEU A 180 18.26 4.18 -0.19
CA LEU A 180 18.75 2.80 -0.37
C LEU A 180 19.76 2.40 0.71
N HIS A 181 20.73 3.29 1.02
CA HIS A 181 21.68 3.05 2.09
C HIS A 181 20.99 2.87 3.45
N SER A 182 20.07 3.78 3.80
CA SER A 182 19.31 3.71 5.05
C SER A 182 18.48 2.43 5.18
N VAL A 183 17.84 2.01 4.09
CA VAL A 183 17.05 0.76 4.04
C VAL A 183 17.93 -0.47 4.23
N MET A 184 19.10 -0.52 3.59
CA MET A 184 20.05 -1.63 3.75
C MET A 184 20.56 -1.75 5.19
N GLU A 185 20.92 -0.64 5.83
CA GLU A 185 21.41 -0.65 7.22
C GLU A 185 20.30 -1.01 8.20
N ALA A 186 19.12 -0.38 8.10
CA ALA A 186 17.98 -0.71 8.94
C ALA A 186 17.52 -2.16 8.74
N GLY A 187 17.55 -2.65 7.50
CA GLY A 187 17.20 -4.02 7.15
C GLY A 187 18.09 -5.06 7.85
N LYS A 188 19.41 -4.85 7.88
CA LYS A 188 20.36 -5.73 8.60
C LYS A 188 20.03 -5.80 10.10
N VAL A 189 19.65 -4.67 10.70
CA VAL A 189 19.27 -4.61 12.11
C VAL A 189 17.96 -5.35 12.35
N VAL A 190 16.91 -5.01 11.61
CA VAL A 190 15.54 -5.50 11.83
C VAL A 190 15.40 -7.00 11.54
N ILE A 191 16.15 -7.54 10.57
CA ILE A 191 16.16 -8.98 10.28
C ILE A 191 16.71 -9.79 11.46
N ASN A 192 17.64 -9.24 12.24
CA ASN A 192 18.24 -9.89 13.40
C ASN A 192 17.56 -9.51 14.72
N ASN A 193 17.00 -8.31 14.82
CA ASN A 193 16.22 -7.81 15.96
C ASN A 193 14.87 -7.24 15.46
N PRO A 194 13.82 -8.06 15.33
CA PRO A 194 12.52 -7.63 14.77
C PRO A 194 11.82 -6.52 15.55
N SER A 195 12.17 -6.32 16.80
CA SER A 195 11.58 -5.28 17.68
C SER A 195 12.48 -4.05 17.84
N ASP A 196 13.51 -3.89 17.01
CA ASP A 196 14.31 -2.68 16.99
C ASP A 196 13.48 -1.50 16.49
N TYR A 197 13.22 -0.54 17.37
CA TYR A 197 12.34 0.58 17.09
C TYR A 197 12.88 1.49 15.99
N GLU A 198 14.17 1.85 16.08
CA GLU A 198 14.80 2.79 15.12
C GLU A 198 14.89 2.18 13.73
N GLY A 199 15.23 0.91 13.62
CA GLY A 199 15.23 0.18 12.35
C GLY A 199 13.83 0.09 11.74
N ARG A 200 12.81 -0.22 12.54
CA ARG A 200 11.41 -0.26 12.09
C ARG A 200 10.91 1.12 11.69
N ALA A 201 11.23 2.17 12.44
CA ALA A 201 10.89 3.55 12.11
C ALA A 201 11.52 3.99 10.79
N THR A 202 12.79 3.66 10.59
CA THR A 202 13.51 3.94 9.35
C THR A 202 12.86 3.23 8.16
N LEU A 203 12.58 1.93 8.26
CA LEU A 203 11.91 1.19 7.18
C LEU A 203 10.50 1.73 6.91
N MET A 204 9.75 2.12 7.93
CA MET A 204 8.40 2.66 7.79
C MET A 204 8.39 3.99 7.03
N LEU A 205 9.29 4.90 7.36
CA LEU A 205 9.42 6.18 6.68
C LEU A 205 9.99 6.01 5.25
N ALA A 206 10.98 5.13 5.09
CA ALA A 206 11.57 4.81 3.79
C ALA A 206 10.55 4.18 2.82
N SER A 207 9.66 3.31 3.31
CA SER A 207 8.55 2.74 2.55
C SER A 207 7.69 3.85 1.92
N SER A 208 7.26 4.81 2.74
CA SER A 208 6.48 5.94 2.26
C SER A 208 7.22 6.78 1.21
N PHE A 209 8.48 7.14 1.46
CA PHE A 209 9.27 7.98 0.57
C PHE A 209 9.65 7.27 -0.73
N SER A 210 9.83 5.96 -0.71
CA SER A 210 10.12 5.19 -1.92
C SER A 210 9.00 5.25 -2.94
N HIS A 211 7.73 5.50 -2.52
CA HIS A 211 6.57 5.42 -3.43
C HIS A 211 5.63 6.63 -3.43
N ASN A 212 5.90 7.69 -2.67
CA ASN A 212 5.07 8.90 -2.66
C ASN A 212 5.30 9.86 -3.85
N GLY A 213 6.26 9.56 -4.72
CA GLY A 213 6.66 10.36 -5.88
C GLY A 213 8.01 11.07 -5.70
N LEU A 214 8.54 11.17 -4.48
CA LEU A 214 9.76 11.93 -4.20
C LEU A 214 11.01 11.36 -4.92
N THR A 215 11.17 10.04 -4.93
CA THR A 215 12.26 9.34 -5.62
C THR A 215 12.22 9.43 -7.14
N GLY A 216 11.11 9.87 -7.73
CA GLY A 216 10.90 9.98 -9.17
C GLY A 216 10.71 11.42 -9.66
N ILE A 217 11.00 12.44 -8.84
CA ILE A 217 10.80 13.84 -9.23
C ILE A 217 11.62 14.17 -10.48
N GLY A 218 10.92 14.63 -11.53
CA GLY A 218 11.54 15.07 -12.78
C GLY A 218 11.95 13.95 -13.73
N SER A 219 11.91 12.68 -13.31
CA SER A 219 12.29 11.54 -14.15
C SER A 219 11.08 10.82 -14.74
N LYS A 220 11.28 10.16 -15.90
CA LYS A 220 10.30 9.21 -16.43
C LYS A 220 10.38 7.91 -15.65
N MET A 221 9.21 7.31 -15.36
CA MET A 221 9.11 6.06 -14.59
C MET A 221 8.55 4.95 -15.45
N TYR A 222 9.19 3.78 -15.46
CA TYR A 222 8.78 2.65 -16.28
C TYR A 222 8.33 1.41 -15.51
N PHE A 223 8.64 1.27 -14.22
CA PHE A 223 8.22 0.15 -13.36
C PHE A 223 8.25 -1.23 -14.03
N THR A 224 9.35 -1.55 -14.72
CA THR A 224 9.46 -2.78 -15.50
C THR A 224 9.46 -4.03 -14.62
N VAL A 225 10.21 -3.99 -13.51
CA VAL A 225 10.32 -5.13 -12.57
C VAL A 225 8.98 -5.36 -11.88
N HIS A 226 8.32 -4.29 -11.41
CA HIS A 226 6.98 -4.40 -10.82
C HIS A 226 5.93 -4.94 -11.79
N LYS A 227 6.00 -4.59 -13.08
CA LYS A 227 5.09 -5.15 -14.09
C LYS A 227 5.31 -6.65 -14.30
N ILE A 228 6.57 -7.11 -14.31
CA ILE A 228 6.89 -8.55 -14.39
C ILE A 228 6.38 -9.27 -13.14
N GLU A 229 6.58 -8.68 -11.96
CA GLU A 229 6.08 -9.23 -10.70
C GLU A 229 4.54 -9.31 -10.70
N HIS A 230 3.84 -8.30 -11.22
CA HIS A 230 2.39 -8.34 -11.32
C HIS A 230 1.88 -9.50 -12.17
N GLU A 231 2.55 -9.83 -13.27
CA GLU A 231 2.22 -11.02 -14.07
C GLU A 231 2.45 -12.31 -13.27
N ILE A 232 3.58 -12.40 -12.55
CA ILE A 232 3.90 -13.58 -11.73
C ILE A 232 2.86 -13.75 -10.62
N SER A 233 2.61 -12.72 -9.81
CA SER A 233 1.69 -12.83 -8.68
C SER A 233 0.21 -12.82 -9.08
N GLY A 234 -0.12 -12.32 -10.26
CA GLY A 234 -1.44 -12.47 -10.87
C GLY A 234 -1.74 -13.92 -11.26
N MET A 235 -0.75 -14.62 -11.83
CA MET A 235 -0.86 -16.03 -12.20
C MET A 235 -0.70 -16.98 -11.01
N PHE A 236 0.18 -16.65 -10.06
CA PHE A 236 0.57 -17.48 -8.92
C PHE A 236 0.29 -16.75 -7.60
N ASP A 237 -0.95 -16.76 -7.17
CA ASP A 237 -1.45 -16.00 -6.03
C ASP A 237 -0.71 -16.21 -4.69
N TYR A 238 -0.02 -17.35 -4.54
CA TYR A 238 0.81 -17.66 -3.38
C TYR A 238 2.15 -16.91 -3.34
N VAL A 239 2.53 -16.25 -4.44
CA VAL A 239 3.76 -15.45 -4.48
C VAL A 239 3.53 -14.11 -3.78
N ALA A 240 4.32 -13.87 -2.72
CA ALA A 240 4.30 -12.58 -2.04
C ALA A 240 4.96 -11.52 -2.93
N HIS A 241 4.36 -10.32 -3.03
CA HIS A 241 4.80 -9.25 -3.93
C HIS A 241 6.30 -8.96 -3.87
N GLY A 242 6.88 -8.79 -2.70
CA GLY A 242 8.32 -8.54 -2.57
C GLY A 242 9.21 -9.79 -2.69
N ALA A 243 8.66 -10.95 -3.08
CA ALA A 243 9.42 -12.19 -3.34
C ALA A 243 9.41 -12.57 -4.84
N GLY A 244 8.43 -12.11 -5.61
CA GLY A 244 8.35 -12.27 -7.06
C GLY A 244 9.26 -11.31 -7.79
#